data_d40b707b326fe6a91198fe586122cd4a
#
_entry.id   d40b707b326fe6a91198fe586122cd4a
#
_cell.length_a   1.000
_cell.length_b   1.000
_cell.length_c   1.000
_cell.angle_alpha   90.00
_cell.angle_beta   90.00
_cell.angle_gamma   90.00
#
_symmetry.space_group_name_H-M   'P 1'
#
loop_
_entity.id
_entity.type
_entity.pdbx_description
1 polymer ?
#
loop_
_entity_poly.entity_id
_entity_poly.type
_entity_poly.pdbx_seq_one_letter_code
_entity_poly.pdbx_strand_id
1 'polypeptide(L)'
;DVSYKLNGVPTDAEKLAGASGLVEVHVTATPNEAARDYYKNNMMLVVAMLVDMSKCYSVEAEDSQTQSLGSQTAIMYTALPGEEGDYTIRIGSDKFETSGVIMAMVPGTVKDLEHIVDLKDAKDTWKDAGDQLYDSMDQMAASVEAMRSGVNELRQGLNEAESARGVISGSKDEILDS
;
A
#
# COMPACT_ATOMS: atom_id res chain seq x y z
N ASP A 1 -19.20 12.73 1.72
CA ASP A 1 -18.67 13.48 2.87
C ASP A 1 -17.17 13.73 2.73
N VAL A 2 -16.69 14.89 3.24
CA VAL A 2 -15.26 15.19 3.29
C VAL A 2 -14.92 15.64 4.71
N SER A 3 -13.94 15.00 5.31
CA SER A 3 -13.43 15.37 6.65
C SER A 3 -11.94 15.60 6.62
N TYR A 4 -11.44 16.36 7.56
CA TYR A 4 -10.05 16.79 7.63
C TYR A 4 -9.46 16.57 9.01
N LYS A 5 -8.16 16.23 9.06
CA LYS A 5 -7.37 16.24 10.29
C LYS A 5 -6.06 16.98 10.06
N LEU A 6 -5.60 17.68 11.08
CA LEU A 6 -4.27 18.28 11.14
C LEU A 6 -3.50 17.63 12.29
N ASN A 7 -2.38 16.98 11.98
CA ASN A 7 -1.58 16.22 12.94
C ASN A 7 -2.41 15.21 13.77
N GLY A 8 -3.36 14.56 13.11
CA GLY A 8 -4.27 13.57 13.70
C GLY A 8 -5.48 14.15 14.45
N VAL A 9 -5.58 15.48 14.56
CA VAL A 9 -6.70 16.16 15.24
C VAL A 9 -7.74 16.60 14.22
N PRO A 10 -9.03 16.22 14.36
CA PRO A 10 -10.10 16.71 13.49
C PRO A 10 -10.14 18.23 13.43
N THR A 11 -10.29 18.78 12.23
CA THR A 11 -10.23 20.22 12.00
C THR A 11 -11.13 20.64 10.84
N ASP A 12 -11.50 21.91 10.81
CA ASP A 12 -12.30 22.48 9.71
C ASP A 12 -11.40 22.86 8.53
N ALA A 13 -11.91 22.75 7.31
CA ALA A 13 -11.17 23.09 6.07
C ALA A 13 -10.59 24.53 6.11
N GLU A 14 -11.31 25.47 6.68
CA GLU A 14 -10.91 26.88 6.78
C GLU A 14 -9.63 27.09 7.60
N LYS A 15 -9.36 26.20 8.55
CA LYS A 15 -8.17 26.26 9.42
C LYS A 15 -6.93 25.62 8.81
N LEU A 16 -7.08 24.95 7.68
CA LEU A 16 -5.98 24.26 7.00
C LEU A 16 -5.12 25.20 6.14
N ALA A 17 -5.68 26.30 5.65
CA ALA A 17 -4.94 27.24 4.81
C ALA A 17 -3.73 27.82 5.55
N GLY A 18 -2.53 27.56 5.03
CA GLY A 18 -1.26 27.98 5.63
C GLY A 18 -0.81 27.16 6.83
N ALA A 19 -1.50 26.09 7.19
CA ALA A 19 -1.12 25.21 8.29
C ALA A 19 0.17 24.46 8.00
N SER A 20 0.95 24.18 9.05
CA SER A 20 2.15 23.35 8.98
C SER A 20 1.89 22.02 9.69
N GLY A 21 2.34 20.93 9.08
CA GLY A 21 2.21 19.58 9.62
C GLY A 21 1.60 18.59 8.64
N LEU A 22 1.11 17.49 9.16
CA LEU A 22 0.45 16.44 8.40
C LEU A 22 -1.06 16.73 8.30
N VAL A 23 -1.51 17.03 7.09
CA VAL A 23 -2.93 17.17 6.76
C VAL A 23 -3.44 15.83 6.22
N GLU A 24 -4.51 15.32 6.79
CA GLU A 24 -5.24 14.17 6.29
C GLU A 24 -6.60 14.63 5.76
N VAL A 25 -6.87 14.30 4.51
CA VAL A 25 -8.14 14.55 3.84
C VAL A 25 -8.81 13.20 3.61
N HIS A 26 -9.96 12.99 4.24
CA HIS A 26 -10.72 11.76 4.11
C HIS A 26 -12.03 12.03 3.39
N VAL A 27 -12.27 11.31 2.31
CA VAL A 27 -13.45 11.45 1.44
C VAL A 27 -14.21 10.15 1.45
N THR A 28 -15.46 10.19 1.92
CA THR A 28 -16.40 9.08 1.83
C THR A 28 -17.51 9.38 0.85
N ALA A 29 -17.81 8.45 -0.03
CA ALA A 29 -18.89 8.54 -0.99
C ALA A 29 -19.76 7.32 -0.90
N THR A 30 -21.05 7.51 -0.68
CA THR A 30 -22.05 6.43 -0.64
C THR A 30 -23.07 6.63 -1.76
N PRO A 31 -23.49 5.57 -2.43
CA PRO A 31 -24.55 5.64 -3.44
C PRO A 31 -25.85 6.20 -2.85
N ASN A 32 -26.49 7.11 -3.59
CA ASN A 32 -27.78 7.63 -3.18
C ASN A 32 -28.89 6.65 -3.58
N GLU A 33 -29.44 5.94 -2.60
CA GLU A 33 -30.51 4.96 -2.80
C GLU A 33 -31.77 5.54 -3.46
N ALA A 34 -32.05 6.83 -3.22
CA ALA A 34 -33.19 7.53 -3.79
C ALA A 34 -32.96 8.02 -5.25
N ALA A 35 -31.74 7.89 -5.76
CA ALA A 35 -31.46 8.25 -7.14
C ALA A 35 -32.13 7.30 -8.13
N ARG A 36 -32.47 7.80 -9.33
CA ARG A 36 -33.02 6.96 -10.40
C ARG A 36 -32.00 5.91 -10.82
N ASP A 37 -32.47 4.72 -11.16
CA ASP A 37 -31.63 3.57 -11.52
C ASP A 37 -30.64 3.87 -12.65
N TYR A 38 -31.03 4.72 -13.61
CA TYR A 38 -30.12 5.16 -14.66
C TYR A 38 -28.85 5.78 -14.10
N TYR A 39 -28.94 6.68 -13.12
CA TYR A 39 -27.77 7.36 -12.54
C TYR A 39 -26.96 6.41 -11.67
N LYS A 40 -27.64 5.56 -10.89
CA LYS A 40 -26.95 4.57 -10.03
C LYS A 40 -26.12 3.59 -10.85
N ASN A 41 -26.59 3.22 -12.04
CA ASN A 41 -25.97 2.16 -12.82
C ASN A 41 -25.06 2.67 -13.95
N ASN A 42 -25.07 3.98 -14.25
CA ASN A 42 -24.35 4.53 -15.41
C ASN A 42 -23.44 5.74 -15.07
N MET A 43 -23.38 6.16 -13.82
CA MET A 43 -22.54 7.30 -13.43
C MET A 43 -21.40 6.84 -12.53
N MET A 44 -20.19 7.20 -12.91
CA MET A 44 -18.98 7.02 -12.11
C MET A 44 -18.71 8.29 -11.31
N LEU A 45 -18.22 8.16 -10.09
CA LEU A 45 -17.72 9.28 -9.30
C LEU A 45 -16.21 9.42 -9.54
N VAL A 46 -15.79 10.62 -9.89
CA VAL A 46 -14.37 11.01 -9.90
C VAL A 46 -14.15 11.98 -8.75
N VAL A 47 -13.20 11.67 -7.89
CA VAL A 47 -12.72 12.55 -6.82
C VAL A 47 -11.32 12.98 -7.19
N ALA A 48 -11.04 14.27 -7.23
CA ALA A 48 -9.74 14.81 -7.59
C ALA A 48 -9.28 15.90 -6.59
N MET A 49 -7.99 15.93 -6.35
CA MET A 49 -7.34 16.97 -5.55
C MET A 49 -6.04 17.40 -6.25
N LEU A 50 -5.82 18.70 -6.34
CA LEU A 50 -4.56 19.28 -6.85
C LEU A 50 -3.65 19.65 -5.69
N VAL A 51 -2.42 19.15 -5.73
CA VAL A 51 -1.41 19.39 -4.70
C VAL A 51 -0.18 20.01 -5.33
N ASP A 52 0.31 21.12 -4.76
CA ASP A 52 1.55 21.75 -5.18
C ASP A 52 2.74 21.05 -4.50
N MET A 53 3.44 20.23 -5.25
CA MET A 53 4.56 19.42 -4.75
C MET A 53 5.74 20.26 -4.28
N SER A 54 5.84 21.53 -4.70
CA SER A 54 6.90 22.44 -4.22
C SER A 54 6.71 22.90 -2.77
N LYS A 55 5.49 22.75 -2.24
CA LYS A 55 5.09 23.14 -0.88
C LYS A 55 4.89 21.96 0.06
N CYS A 56 5.05 20.75 -0.45
CA CYS A 56 4.82 19.52 0.29
C CYS A 56 6.12 18.72 0.40
N TYR A 57 6.41 18.21 1.59
CA TYR A 57 7.53 17.30 1.82
C TYR A 57 7.13 15.81 1.78
N SER A 58 5.84 15.52 1.88
CA SER A 58 5.31 14.16 1.68
C SER A 58 3.89 14.21 1.13
N VAL A 59 3.55 13.28 0.26
CA VAL A 59 2.20 13.03 -0.24
C VAL A 59 2.00 11.52 -0.30
N GLU A 60 0.97 11.04 0.36
CA GLU A 60 0.57 9.64 0.38
C GLU A 60 -0.91 9.56 0.00
N ALA A 61 -1.21 8.77 -1.01
CA ALA A 61 -2.56 8.59 -1.53
C ALA A 61 -2.67 7.17 -2.13
N GLU A 62 -2.96 6.22 -1.27
CA GLU A 62 -3.09 4.81 -1.67
C GLU A 62 -4.22 4.63 -2.70
N ASP A 63 -4.05 3.70 -3.62
CA ASP A 63 -5.01 3.36 -4.69
C ASP A 63 -5.41 4.53 -5.61
N SER A 64 -4.70 5.67 -5.55
CA SER A 64 -4.96 6.82 -6.40
C SER A 64 -4.27 6.72 -7.76
N GLN A 65 -4.86 7.36 -8.76
CA GLN A 65 -4.17 7.71 -10.00
C GLN A 65 -3.56 9.10 -9.84
N THR A 66 -2.29 9.25 -10.16
CA THR A 66 -1.59 10.54 -10.07
C THR A 66 -1.15 11.02 -11.45
N GLN A 67 -1.35 12.31 -11.72
CA GLN A 67 -0.88 12.95 -12.94
C GLN A 67 -0.15 14.25 -12.61
N SER A 68 1.10 14.34 -13.05
CA SER A 68 1.89 15.56 -12.89
C SER A 68 1.47 16.63 -13.90
N LEU A 69 1.20 17.83 -13.39
CA LEU A 69 0.80 19.02 -14.14
C LEU A 69 1.75 20.18 -13.81
N GLY A 70 2.99 20.08 -14.26
CA GLY A 70 4.06 21.04 -13.92
C GLY A 70 4.48 20.94 -12.44
N SER A 71 4.29 22.02 -11.66
CA SER A 71 4.57 22.02 -10.21
C SER A 71 3.46 21.39 -9.38
N GLN A 72 2.32 21.10 -9.98
CA GLN A 72 1.19 20.47 -9.31
C GLN A 72 1.06 19.00 -9.70
N THR A 73 0.51 18.22 -8.79
CA THR A 73 0.12 16.83 -9.04
C THR A 73 -1.38 16.71 -8.79
N ALA A 74 -2.10 16.19 -9.77
CA ALA A 74 -3.47 15.78 -9.60
C ALA A 74 -3.49 14.36 -9.00
N ILE A 75 -4.18 14.20 -7.89
CA ILE A 75 -4.49 12.92 -7.25
C ILE A 75 -5.94 12.62 -7.57
N MET A 76 -6.22 11.47 -8.15
CA MET A 76 -7.56 11.12 -8.62
C MET A 76 -7.98 9.74 -8.13
N TYR A 77 -9.22 9.64 -7.69
CA TYR A 77 -9.88 8.37 -7.38
C TYR A 77 -11.14 8.25 -8.24
N THR A 78 -11.51 7.03 -8.52
CA THR A 78 -12.73 6.73 -9.29
C THR A 78 -13.51 5.64 -8.57
N ALA A 79 -14.79 5.91 -8.27
CA ALA A 79 -15.75 4.89 -7.84
C ALA A 79 -16.63 4.51 -9.01
N LEU A 80 -16.83 3.22 -9.21
CA LEU A 80 -17.71 2.68 -10.24
C LEU A 80 -19.20 2.92 -9.90
N PRO A 81 -20.10 2.79 -10.87
CA PRO A 81 -21.51 2.93 -10.60
C PRO A 81 -21.99 1.99 -9.48
N GLY A 82 -22.62 2.56 -8.45
CA GLY A 82 -23.12 1.81 -7.30
C GLY A 82 -22.07 1.39 -6.28
N GLU A 83 -20.80 1.72 -6.46
CA GLU A 83 -19.76 1.46 -5.47
C GLU A 83 -19.67 2.57 -4.42
N GLU A 84 -19.31 2.18 -3.20
CA GLU A 84 -18.90 3.10 -2.15
C GLU A 84 -17.44 3.51 -2.37
N GLY A 85 -17.11 4.75 -2.07
CA GLY A 85 -15.73 5.27 -2.08
C GLY A 85 -15.29 5.64 -0.68
N ASP A 86 -14.11 5.21 -0.31
CA ASP A 86 -13.42 5.59 0.93
C ASP A 86 -11.96 5.90 0.58
N TYR A 87 -11.62 7.19 0.59
CA TYR A 87 -10.33 7.64 0.09
C TYR A 87 -9.65 8.52 1.13
N THR A 88 -8.38 8.27 1.36
CA THR A 88 -7.56 9.07 2.27
C THR A 88 -6.33 9.61 1.56
N ILE A 89 -6.13 10.92 1.64
CA ILE A 89 -4.95 11.61 1.14
C ILE A 89 -4.23 12.22 2.34
N ARG A 90 -2.94 11.90 2.52
CA ARG A 90 -2.09 12.48 3.55
C ARG A 90 -1.02 13.35 2.93
N ILE A 91 -0.94 14.60 3.38
CA ILE A 91 -0.06 15.61 2.83
C ILE A 91 0.72 16.25 3.96
N GLY A 92 2.04 16.04 3.97
CA GLY A 92 2.95 16.77 4.84
C GLY A 92 3.40 18.07 4.19
N SER A 93 3.15 19.21 4.83
CA SER A 93 3.48 20.54 4.30
C SER A 93 3.90 21.48 5.41
N ASP A 94 4.82 22.41 5.09
CA ASP A 94 5.17 23.53 5.98
C ASP A 94 4.17 24.68 5.85
N LYS A 95 3.49 24.76 4.71
CA LYS A 95 2.46 25.76 4.43
C LYS A 95 1.42 25.14 3.49
N PHE A 96 0.44 24.47 4.07
CA PHE A 96 -0.58 23.78 3.31
C PHE A 96 -1.44 24.74 2.48
N GLU A 97 -1.52 24.47 1.20
CA GLU A 97 -2.38 25.17 0.25
C GLU A 97 -3.00 24.15 -0.71
N THR A 98 -4.30 24.26 -0.94
CA THR A 98 -5.03 23.41 -1.88
C THR A 98 -6.17 24.18 -2.53
N SER A 99 -6.57 23.78 -3.73
CA SER A 99 -7.82 24.24 -4.37
C SER A 99 -9.07 23.50 -3.87
N GLY A 100 -8.89 22.59 -2.91
CA GLY A 100 -9.96 21.77 -2.37
C GLY A 100 -10.12 20.42 -3.09
N VAL A 101 -11.11 19.66 -2.65
CA VAL A 101 -11.51 18.39 -3.26
C VAL A 101 -12.57 18.67 -4.31
N ILE A 102 -12.35 18.19 -5.52
CA ILE A 102 -13.28 18.30 -6.64
C ILE A 102 -13.96 16.94 -6.79
N MET A 103 -15.27 16.91 -6.79
CA MET A 103 -16.07 15.72 -7.06
C MET A 103 -16.93 15.93 -8.30
N ALA A 104 -16.89 14.99 -9.22
CA ALA A 104 -17.66 15.03 -10.44
C ALA A 104 -18.29 13.67 -10.73
N MET A 105 -19.55 13.67 -11.13
CA MET A 105 -20.22 12.50 -11.69
C MET A 105 -20.05 12.52 -13.21
N VAL A 106 -19.46 11.48 -13.75
CA VAL A 106 -19.26 11.32 -15.20
C VAL A 106 -20.03 10.11 -15.72
N PRO A 107 -20.69 10.20 -16.88
CA PRO A 107 -21.39 9.05 -17.44
C PRO A 107 -20.37 8.03 -17.94
N GLY A 108 -20.49 6.77 -17.48
CA GLY A 108 -19.87 5.64 -18.13
C GLY A 108 -20.72 5.20 -19.33
N THR A 109 -20.12 4.87 -20.46
CA THR A 109 -20.86 4.25 -21.55
C THR A 109 -21.04 2.76 -21.24
N VAL A 110 -22.15 2.15 -21.71
CA VAL A 110 -22.44 0.72 -21.48
C VAL A 110 -21.30 -0.19 -21.97
N LYS A 111 -20.60 0.20 -23.05
CA LYS A 111 -19.41 -0.52 -23.53
C LYS A 111 -18.20 -0.38 -22.60
N ASP A 112 -18.05 0.79 -21.98
CA ASP A 112 -16.97 1.03 -21.02
C ASP A 112 -17.26 0.29 -19.70
N LEU A 113 -18.53 0.11 -19.32
CA LEU A 113 -18.97 -0.62 -18.14
C LEU A 113 -18.69 -2.13 -18.23
N GLU A 114 -18.89 -2.76 -19.39
CA GLU A 114 -18.51 -4.16 -19.59
C GLU A 114 -17.01 -4.36 -19.43
N HIS A 115 -16.19 -3.46 -19.99
CA HIS A 115 -14.74 -3.50 -19.79
C HIS A 115 -14.29 -3.13 -18.36
N ILE A 116 -15.09 -2.33 -17.65
CA ILE A 116 -14.79 -1.93 -16.26
C ILE A 116 -15.08 -3.07 -15.28
N VAL A 117 -16.13 -3.88 -15.52
CA VAL A 117 -16.37 -5.10 -14.72
C VAL A 117 -15.22 -6.09 -14.91
N ASP A 118 -14.77 -6.30 -16.14
CA ASP A 118 -13.61 -7.14 -16.45
C ASP A 118 -12.32 -6.59 -15.78
N LEU A 119 -12.15 -5.26 -15.71
CA LEU A 119 -11.04 -4.60 -15.04
C LEU A 119 -11.11 -4.73 -13.51
N LYS A 120 -12.31 -4.70 -12.93
CA LYS A 120 -12.49 -4.91 -11.48
C LYS A 120 -12.12 -6.33 -11.10
N ASP A 121 -12.64 -7.32 -11.82
CA ASP A 121 -12.30 -8.73 -11.59
C ASP A 121 -10.80 -8.99 -11.82
N ALA A 122 -10.19 -8.30 -12.79
CA ALA A 122 -8.75 -8.33 -13.00
C ALA A 122 -7.99 -7.69 -11.83
N LYS A 123 -8.44 -6.54 -11.32
CA LYS A 123 -7.84 -5.86 -10.15
C LYS A 123 -7.87 -6.76 -8.91
N ASP A 124 -9.02 -7.37 -8.62
CA ASP A 124 -9.17 -8.26 -7.47
C ASP A 124 -8.28 -9.50 -7.62
N THR A 125 -8.21 -10.07 -8.82
CA THR A 125 -7.29 -11.19 -9.15
C THR A 125 -5.82 -10.79 -8.96
N TRP A 126 -5.44 -9.57 -9.36
CA TRP A 126 -4.07 -9.06 -9.19
C TRP A 126 -3.73 -8.80 -7.72
N LYS A 127 -4.68 -8.31 -6.95
CA LYS A 127 -4.52 -8.12 -5.50
C LYS A 127 -4.30 -9.46 -4.81
N ASP A 128 -5.17 -10.44 -5.06
CA ASP A 128 -5.04 -11.80 -4.52
C ASP A 128 -3.71 -12.46 -4.92
N ALA A 129 -3.27 -12.26 -6.16
CA ALA A 129 -1.98 -12.74 -6.63
C ALA A 129 -0.80 -12.04 -5.93
N GLY A 130 -0.94 -10.73 -5.64
CA GLY A 130 0.01 -9.97 -4.85
C GLY A 130 0.14 -10.49 -3.43
N ASP A 131 -0.98 -10.71 -2.75
CA ASP A 131 -1.02 -11.26 -1.39
C ASP A 131 -0.41 -12.66 -1.34
N GLN A 132 -0.71 -13.53 -2.32
CA GLN A 132 -0.08 -14.85 -2.45
C GLN A 132 1.43 -14.78 -2.70
N LEU A 133 1.89 -13.77 -3.43
CA LEU A 133 3.33 -13.54 -3.64
C LEU A 133 4.02 -13.13 -2.34
N TYR A 134 3.41 -12.24 -1.55
CA TYR A 134 3.92 -11.86 -0.23
C TYR A 134 4.01 -13.07 0.71
N ASP A 135 2.96 -13.86 0.82
CA ASP A 135 2.95 -15.09 1.62
C ASP A 135 4.04 -16.07 1.17
N SER A 136 4.25 -16.21 -0.13
CA SER A 136 5.30 -17.07 -0.71
C SER A 136 6.71 -16.55 -0.39
N MET A 137 6.91 -15.23 -0.39
CA MET A 137 8.18 -14.61 -0.02
C MET A 137 8.48 -14.81 1.47
N ASP A 138 7.48 -14.69 2.35
CA ASP A 138 7.62 -14.95 3.78
C ASP A 138 7.97 -16.41 4.06
N GLN A 139 7.33 -17.35 3.36
CA GLN A 139 7.66 -18.78 3.45
C GLN A 139 9.09 -19.06 2.94
N MET A 140 9.51 -18.38 1.89
CA MET A 140 10.87 -18.51 1.36
C MET A 140 11.89 -17.95 2.37
N ALA A 141 11.63 -16.80 2.99
CA ALA A 141 12.47 -16.23 4.03
C ALA A 141 12.60 -17.17 5.24
N ALA A 142 11.51 -17.77 5.71
CA ALA A 142 11.50 -18.74 6.78
C ALA A 142 12.30 -20.02 6.39
N SER A 143 12.19 -20.48 5.14
CA SER A 143 12.94 -21.62 4.63
C SER A 143 14.45 -21.37 4.56
N VAL A 144 14.84 -20.16 4.16
CA VAL A 144 16.26 -19.74 4.15
C VAL A 144 16.83 -19.70 5.57
N GLU A 145 16.07 -19.20 6.54
CA GLU A 145 16.51 -19.16 7.95
C GLU A 145 16.63 -20.60 8.54
N ALA A 146 15.70 -21.48 8.21
CA ALA A 146 15.77 -22.90 8.59
C ALA A 146 17.01 -23.56 7.98
N MET A 147 17.29 -23.28 6.71
CA MET A 147 18.48 -23.80 6.02
C MET A 147 19.77 -23.28 6.66
N ARG A 148 19.81 -22.00 7.03
CA ARG A 148 20.93 -21.40 7.76
C ARG A 148 21.16 -22.05 9.13
N SER A 149 20.09 -22.34 9.86
CA SER A 149 20.16 -23.09 11.14
C SER A 149 20.72 -24.50 10.93
N GLY A 150 20.21 -25.23 9.93
CA GLY A 150 20.70 -26.55 9.59
C GLY A 150 22.19 -26.57 9.18
N VAL A 151 22.64 -25.56 8.42
CA VAL A 151 24.07 -25.43 8.08
C VAL A 151 24.92 -25.16 9.33
N ASN A 152 24.44 -24.36 10.28
CA ASN A 152 25.15 -24.12 11.54
C ASN A 152 25.23 -25.39 12.39
N GLU A 153 24.17 -26.19 12.46
CA GLU A 153 24.16 -27.50 13.17
C GLU A 153 25.14 -28.49 12.52
N LEU A 154 25.14 -28.57 11.19
CA LEU A 154 26.10 -29.39 10.45
C LEU A 154 27.54 -28.97 10.72
N ARG A 155 27.82 -27.66 10.75
CA ARG A 155 29.14 -27.11 11.06
C ARG A 155 29.57 -27.48 12.50
N GLN A 156 28.64 -27.41 13.45
CA GLN A 156 28.89 -27.78 14.83
C GLN A 156 29.16 -29.28 14.96
N GLY A 157 28.36 -30.14 14.35
CA GLY A 157 28.60 -31.59 14.31
C GLY A 157 29.92 -31.96 13.65
N LEU A 158 30.31 -31.23 12.58
CA LEU A 158 31.62 -31.45 11.94
C LEU A 158 32.80 -31.12 12.87
N ASN A 159 32.71 -30.02 13.61
CA ASN A 159 33.74 -29.63 14.60
C ASN A 159 33.82 -30.64 15.75
N GLU A 160 32.69 -31.19 16.19
CA GLU A 160 32.66 -32.24 17.24
C GLU A 160 33.28 -33.53 16.69
N ALA A 161 32.99 -33.94 15.46
CA ALA A 161 33.57 -35.09 14.81
C ALA A 161 35.10 -34.97 14.63
N GLU A 162 35.56 -33.76 14.27
CA GLU A 162 36.99 -33.45 14.13
C GLU A 162 37.73 -33.50 15.48
N SER A 163 37.08 -32.98 16.53
CA SER A 163 37.57 -33.07 17.90
C SER A 163 37.70 -34.52 18.39
N ALA A 164 36.65 -35.31 18.13
CA ALA A 164 36.67 -36.75 18.47
C ALA A 164 37.77 -37.53 17.70
N ARG A 165 37.99 -37.19 16.44
CA ARG A 165 39.06 -37.73 15.63
C ARG A 165 40.45 -37.41 16.20
N GLY A 166 40.61 -36.14 16.69
CA GLY A 166 41.83 -35.73 17.33
C GLY A 166 42.15 -36.53 18.60
N VAL A 167 41.14 -36.79 19.44
CA VAL A 167 41.27 -37.60 20.66
C VAL A 167 41.64 -39.06 20.30
N ILE A 168 41.00 -39.64 19.31
CA ILE A 168 41.29 -41.02 18.85
C ILE A 168 42.75 -41.10 18.32
N SER A 169 43.18 -40.11 17.54
CA SER A 169 44.55 -40.08 17.01
C SER A 169 45.59 -39.98 18.12
N GLY A 170 45.35 -39.11 19.14
CA GLY A 170 46.25 -38.98 20.29
C GLY A 170 46.33 -40.27 21.11
N SER A 171 45.20 -40.91 21.37
CA SER A 171 45.19 -42.21 22.10
C SER A 171 45.87 -43.32 21.32
N LYS A 172 45.83 -43.31 20.00
CA LYS A 172 46.55 -44.27 19.16
C LYS A 172 48.07 -44.09 19.28
N ASP A 173 48.56 -42.85 19.30
CA ASP A 173 49.97 -42.57 19.41
C ASP A 173 50.52 -42.97 20.80
N GLU A 174 49.75 -42.75 21.90
CA GLU A 174 50.07 -43.21 23.23
C GLU A 174 50.18 -44.78 23.35
N ILE A 175 49.33 -45.50 22.63
CA ILE A 175 49.35 -46.97 22.61
C ILE A 175 50.54 -47.52 21.82
N LEU A 176 51.01 -46.82 20.81
CA LEU A 176 52.15 -47.22 19.97
C LEU A 176 53.51 -46.95 20.64
N ASP A 177 53.57 -45.97 21.60
CA ASP A 177 54.79 -45.61 22.34
C ASP A 177 54.94 -46.37 23.66
N SER A 178 54.01 -47.26 24.05
CA SER A 178 54.05 -48.08 25.27
C SER A 178 54.42 -49.54 24.94
#